data_14c1f29faaa1d6cb266358917937dc0e
#
_entry.id   14c1f29faaa1d6cb266358917937dc0e
#
_cell.length_a   1.000
_cell.length_b   1.000
_cell.length_c   1.000
_cell.angle_alpha   90.00
_cell.angle_beta   90.00
_cell.angle_gamma   90.00
#
_symmetry.space_group_name_H-M   'P 1'
#
loop_
_entity.id
_entity.type
_entity.pdbx_description
1 polymer ?
#
loop_
_entity_poly.entity_id
_entity_poly.type
_entity_poly.pdbx_seq_one_letter_code
_entity_poly.pdbx_strand_id
1 'polypeptide(L)'
;KWKQYFSDLSKQPGAAAVDVAHGPIRESFANLTKHKSAAAGGMDETMMRKQVGVLRLISAYRIQGAGAAQLDPLKRMPPRNIEALDPKFHGLSDADMAVQFSMGEGDFFGRDKMALSDIVNNLKQTYCGHLALEYIYIPNTEERRWLRNYFESVLSTPQYSAEQKRRILK
;
A
#
# COMPACT_ATOMS: atom_id res chain seq x y z
N LYS A 1 -20.80 -20.06 44.04
CA LYS A 1 -21.25 -20.42 42.67
C LYS A 1 -20.18 -21.14 41.87
N TRP A 2 -18.97 -20.59 41.72
CA TRP A 2 -17.87 -21.20 40.90
C TRP A 2 -17.36 -22.51 41.47
N LYS A 3 -17.18 -22.65 42.81
CA LYS A 3 -16.77 -23.91 43.45
C LYS A 3 -17.74 -25.04 43.16
N GLN A 4 -19.03 -24.75 43.17
CA GLN A 4 -20.09 -25.71 42.91
C GLN A 4 -20.09 -26.16 41.44
N TYR A 5 -19.92 -25.21 40.53
CA TYR A 5 -19.79 -25.47 39.09
C TYR A 5 -18.62 -26.43 38.79
N PHE A 6 -17.44 -26.17 39.32
CA PHE A 6 -16.27 -27.03 39.09
C PHE A 6 -16.39 -28.41 39.77
N SER A 7 -17.09 -28.46 40.93
CA SER A 7 -17.39 -29.74 41.57
C SER A 7 -18.39 -30.60 40.78
N ASP A 8 -19.32 -29.95 40.09
CA ASP A 8 -20.31 -30.65 39.26
C ASP A 8 -19.70 -31.07 37.92
N LEU A 9 -18.77 -30.28 37.39
CA LEU A 9 -18.01 -30.61 36.18
C LEU A 9 -17.13 -31.88 36.40
N SER A 10 -16.56 -32.02 37.58
CA SER A 10 -15.72 -33.19 37.93
C SER A 10 -16.49 -34.50 38.11
N LYS A 11 -17.84 -34.39 38.26
CA LYS A 11 -18.71 -35.57 38.47
C LYS A 11 -19.37 -36.06 37.17
N GLN A 12 -19.18 -35.40 36.05
CA GLN A 12 -19.75 -35.85 34.77
C GLN A 12 -18.98 -37.12 34.28
N PRO A 13 -19.74 -38.20 33.92
CA PRO A 13 -19.13 -39.40 33.37
C PRO A 13 -18.49 -39.06 32.00
N GLY A 14 -17.19 -39.15 31.94
CA GLY A 14 -16.39 -38.70 30.77
C GLY A 14 -15.41 -37.58 31.11
N ALA A 15 -15.55 -36.94 32.28
CA ALA A 15 -14.60 -36.00 32.83
C ALA A 15 -13.43 -36.69 33.58
N ALA A 16 -13.22 -38.01 33.39
CA ALA A 16 -11.89 -38.59 33.61
C ALA A 16 -10.99 -37.83 32.61
N ALA A 17 -10.51 -36.70 33.07
CA ALA A 17 -9.54 -35.91 32.40
C ALA A 17 -8.40 -36.88 32.03
N VAL A 18 -8.38 -37.28 30.79
CA VAL A 18 -7.10 -37.66 30.21
C VAL A 18 -6.33 -36.35 30.32
N ASP A 19 -5.54 -36.27 31.38
CA ASP A 19 -4.57 -35.20 31.56
C ASP A 19 -3.71 -35.25 30.32
N VAL A 20 -4.05 -34.39 29.36
CA VAL A 20 -3.37 -34.38 28.08
C VAL A 20 -2.00 -33.88 28.40
N ALA A 21 -1.03 -34.81 28.41
CA ALA A 21 0.35 -34.50 28.71
C ALA A 21 0.75 -33.25 27.91
N HIS A 22 1.10 -32.18 28.61
CA HIS A 22 1.46 -30.89 27.97
C HIS A 22 2.68 -31.01 27.04
N GLY A 23 3.46 -32.10 27.13
CA GLY A 23 4.60 -32.39 26.26
C GLY A 23 4.25 -32.46 24.78
N PRO A 24 3.31 -33.33 24.35
CA PRO A 24 2.89 -33.44 22.96
C PRO A 24 2.28 -32.12 22.41
N ILE A 25 1.58 -31.38 23.26
CA ILE A 25 1.01 -30.07 22.87
C ILE A 25 2.12 -29.06 22.64
N ARG A 26 3.12 -28.98 23.55
CA ARG A 26 4.28 -28.11 23.35
C ARG A 26 5.09 -28.48 22.13
N GLU A 27 5.28 -29.75 21.85
CA GLU A 27 5.98 -30.24 20.68
C GLU A 27 5.20 -29.92 19.40
N SER A 28 3.87 -30.03 19.41
CA SER A 28 3.05 -29.65 18.27
C SER A 28 3.16 -28.15 17.97
N PHE A 29 3.14 -27.29 18.98
CA PHE A 29 3.38 -25.85 18.82
C PHE A 29 4.80 -25.53 18.36
N ALA A 30 5.81 -26.19 18.90
CA ALA A 30 7.20 -26.03 18.46
C ALA A 30 7.40 -26.49 17.00
N ASN A 31 6.73 -27.56 16.59
CA ASN A 31 6.76 -28.03 15.21
C ASN A 31 5.95 -27.13 14.27
N LEU A 32 4.80 -26.60 14.69
CA LEU A 32 4.06 -25.58 13.94
C LEU A 32 4.89 -24.32 13.72
N THR A 33 5.67 -23.90 14.71
CA THR A 33 6.56 -22.74 14.58
C THR A 33 7.70 -23.03 13.61
N LYS A 34 8.28 -24.24 13.64
CA LYS A 34 9.30 -24.68 12.67
C LYS A 34 8.75 -24.81 11.26
N HIS A 35 7.55 -25.38 11.10
CA HIS A 35 6.89 -25.51 9.80
C HIS A 35 6.42 -24.17 9.25
N LYS A 36 6.01 -23.22 10.09
CA LYS A 36 5.66 -21.86 9.66
C LYS A 36 6.88 -21.08 9.20
N SER A 37 8.04 -21.33 9.79
CA SER A 37 9.32 -20.79 9.33
C SER A 37 9.79 -21.41 8.01
N ALA A 38 9.45 -22.68 7.72
CA ALA A 38 9.84 -23.37 6.50
C ALA A 38 8.82 -23.23 5.35
N ALA A 39 7.54 -23.00 5.67
CA ALA A 39 6.47 -22.84 4.68
C ALA A 39 6.20 -21.36 4.29
N ALA A 40 6.68 -20.39 5.04
CA ALA A 40 6.92 -19.06 4.55
C ALA A 40 8.13 -19.13 3.63
N GLY A 41 7.95 -19.59 2.40
CA GLY A 41 8.91 -19.42 1.31
C GLY A 41 9.36 -17.96 1.38
N GLY A 42 10.58 -17.75 1.89
CA GLY A 42 11.05 -16.46 2.33
C GLY A 42 10.98 -15.44 1.22
N MET A 43 9.96 -14.64 1.25
CA MET A 43 10.12 -13.30 0.72
C MET A 43 11.20 -12.71 1.61
N ASP A 44 12.40 -12.55 1.03
CA ASP A 44 13.55 -11.98 1.71
C ASP A 44 13.06 -10.78 2.52
N GLU A 45 13.37 -10.72 3.82
CA GLU A 45 12.93 -9.63 4.70
C GLU A 45 13.25 -8.27 4.11
N THR A 46 14.34 -8.20 3.33
CA THR A 46 14.75 -7.01 2.57
C THR A 46 13.74 -6.66 1.49
N MET A 47 13.20 -7.63 0.74
CA MET A 47 12.16 -7.39 -0.27
C MET A 47 10.85 -6.95 0.37
N MET A 48 10.48 -7.50 1.52
CA MET A 48 9.29 -7.06 2.25
C MET A 48 9.44 -5.60 2.72
N ARG A 49 10.59 -5.22 3.26
CA ARG A 49 10.88 -3.83 3.64
C ARG A 49 10.80 -2.88 2.44
N LYS A 50 11.38 -3.27 1.30
CA LYS A 50 11.30 -2.50 0.05
C LYS A 50 9.87 -2.38 -0.46
N GLN A 51 9.07 -3.44 -0.38
CA GLN A 51 7.65 -3.40 -0.74
C GLN A 51 6.89 -2.38 0.10
N VAL A 52 7.14 -2.33 1.42
CA VAL A 52 6.57 -1.32 2.32
C VAL A 52 7.08 0.08 1.94
N GLY A 53 8.36 0.21 1.56
CA GLY A 53 8.94 1.46 1.06
C GLY A 53 8.20 2.00 -0.16
N VAL A 54 7.90 1.14 -1.14
CA VAL A 54 7.13 1.50 -2.34
C VAL A 54 5.72 1.98 -1.98
N LEU A 55 5.01 1.29 -1.08
CA LEU A 55 3.66 1.71 -0.67
C LEU A 55 3.68 3.07 0.06
N ARG A 56 4.73 3.33 0.86
CA ARG A 56 4.92 4.64 1.51
C ARG A 56 5.23 5.74 0.49
N LEU A 57 6.06 5.46 -0.51
CA LEU A 57 6.36 6.38 -1.61
C LEU A 57 5.09 6.76 -2.37
N ILE A 58 4.26 5.78 -2.74
CA ILE A 58 2.97 6.03 -3.40
C ILE A 58 2.08 6.93 -2.54
N SER A 59 1.99 6.64 -1.24
CA SER A 59 1.21 7.45 -0.30
C SER A 59 1.76 8.88 -0.18
N ALA A 60 3.09 9.05 -0.18
CA ALA A 60 3.72 10.37 -0.15
C ALA A 60 3.36 11.21 -1.38
N TYR A 61 3.40 10.63 -2.58
CA TYR A 61 2.98 11.33 -3.80
C TYR A 61 1.50 11.71 -3.77
N ARG A 62 0.62 10.83 -3.27
CA ARG A 62 -0.82 11.10 -3.14
C ARG A 62 -1.14 12.24 -2.18
N ILE A 63 -0.34 12.41 -1.12
CA ILE A 63 -0.56 13.41 -0.08
C ILE A 63 0.18 14.72 -0.38
N GLN A 64 1.42 14.63 -0.87
CA GLN A 64 2.33 15.78 -0.97
C GLN A 64 2.71 16.14 -2.40
N GLY A 65 2.37 15.31 -3.39
CA GLY A 65 2.75 15.51 -4.79
C GLY A 65 2.31 16.86 -5.36
N ALA A 66 1.12 17.35 -4.96
CA ALA A 66 0.63 18.67 -5.35
C ALA A 66 1.59 19.81 -4.97
N GLY A 67 2.32 19.68 -3.85
CA GLY A 67 3.31 20.66 -3.41
C GLY A 67 4.56 20.74 -4.30
N ALA A 68 4.87 19.68 -5.05
CA ALA A 68 5.96 19.61 -6.02
C ALA A 68 5.49 19.79 -7.46
N ALA A 69 4.20 20.04 -7.70
CA ALA A 69 3.63 20.20 -9.02
C ALA A 69 4.09 21.53 -9.67
N GLN A 70 4.21 21.51 -11.00
CA GLN A 70 4.64 22.65 -11.81
C GLN A 70 3.43 23.55 -12.15
N LEU A 71 2.85 24.19 -11.14
CA LEU A 71 1.63 24.99 -11.27
C LEU A 71 1.88 26.43 -11.70
N ASP A 72 3.14 26.88 -11.71
CA ASP A 72 3.50 28.24 -12.12
C ASP A 72 3.87 28.30 -13.61
N PRO A 73 2.97 28.75 -14.51
CA PRO A 73 3.25 28.85 -15.94
C PRO A 73 4.31 29.90 -16.25
N LEU A 74 4.51 30.87 -15.37
CA LEU A 74 5.50 31.94 -15.52
C LEU A 74 6.88 31.57 -14.96
N LYS A 75 7.00 30.40 -14.32
CA LYS A 75 8.25 29.87 -13.72
C LYS A 75 8.93 30.86 -12.77
N ARG A 76 8.15 31.63 -12.02
CA ARG A 76 8.68 32.61 -11.04
C ARG A 76 9.26 31.94 -9.81
N MET A 77 8.72 30.76 -9.45
CA MET A 77 9.20 29.96 -8.31
C MET A 77 9.57 28.56 -8.79
N PRO A 78 10.72 28.02 -8.36
CA PRO A 78 11.04 26.64 -8.64
C PRO A 78 10.08 25.71 -7.88
N PRO A 79 9.77 24.49 -8.41
CA PRO A 79 9.01 23.48 -7.69
C PRO A 79 9.68 23.18 -6.33
N ARG A 80 8.88 22.94 -5.32
CA ARG A 80 9.40 22.60 -3.98
C ARG A 80 10.08 21.23 -4.03
N ASN A 81 11.25 21.13 -3.45
CA ASN A 81 11.88 19.86 -3.20
C ASN A 81 11.26 19.24 -1.94
N ILE A 82 10.62 18.09 -2.06
CA ILE A 82 9.96 17.36 -0.97
C ILE A 82 10.69 16.03 -0.82
N GLU A 83 11.44 15.88 0.26
CA GLU A 83 12.27 14.68 0.52
C GLU A 83 11.45 13.38 0.49
N ALA A 84 10.20 13.42 0.98
CA ALA A 84 9.31 12.26 0.98
C ALA A 84 8.93 11.75 -0.43
N LEU A 85 9.22 12.49 -1.49
CA LEU A 85 9.01 12.07 -2.89
C LEU A 85 10.24 11.38 -3.49
N ASP A 86 11.37 11.38 -2.78
CA ASP A 86 12.57 10.65 -3.20
C ASP A 86 12.46 9.17 -2.78
N PRO A 87 12.61 8.21 -3.72
CA PRO A 87 12.68 6.79 -3.39
C PRO A 87 13.70 6.46 -2.29
N LYS A 88 14.83 7.17 -2.26
CA LYS A 88 15.89 6.96 -1.26
C LYS A 88 15.43 7.21 0.17
N PHE A 89 14.53 8.16 0.37
CA PHE A 89 13.90 8.43 1.67
C PHE A 89 13.14 7.21 2.24
N HIS A 90 12.64 6.35 1.35
CA HIS A 90 11.90 5.13 1.70
C HIS A 90 12.78 3.86 1.70
N GLY A 91 14.11 4.01 1.66
CA GLY A 91 15.05 2.88 1.65
C GLY A 91 15.12 2.15 0.30
N LEU A 92 14.71 2.81 -0.79
CA LEU A 92 14.81 2.31 -2.16
C LEU A 92 16.03 2.92 -2.84
N SER A 93 16.83 2.09 -3.49
CA SER A 93 18.07 2.50 -4.16
C SER A 93 17.92 2.51 -5.69
N ASP A 94 18.90 3.09 -6.36
CA ASP A 94 18.95 3.09 -7.83
C ASP A 94 19.03 1.66 -8.41
N ALA A 95 19.59 0.70 -7.65
CA ALA A 95 19.62 -0.72 -8.03
C ALA A 95 18.21 -1.36 -8.03
N ASP A 96 17.26 -0.77 -7.32
CA ASP A 96 15.90 -1.30 -7.21
C ASP A 96 14.98 -0.84 -8.35
N MET A 97 15.43 0.08 -9.20
CA MET A 97 14.60 0.68 -10.25
C MET A 97 14.03 -0.33 -11.25
N ALA A 98 14.74 -1.43 -11.52
CA ALA A 98 14.29 -2.51 -12.40
C ALA A 98 13.49 -3.59 -11.66
N VAL A 99 13.43 -3.55 -10.33
CA VAL A 99 12.74 -4.56 -9.52
C VAL A 99 11.24 -4.38 -9.64
N GLN A 100 10.53 -5.49 -9.78
CA GLN A 100 9.06 -5.54 -9.85
C GLN A 100 8.47 -5.57 -8.46
N PHE A 101 7.56 -4.64 -8.17
CA PHE A 101 6.83 -4.57 -6.91
C PHE A 101 5.34 -4.83 -7.12
N SER A 102 4.69 -5.45 -6.11
CA SER A 102 3.24 -5.66 -6.13
C SER A 102 2.53 -4.36 -5.75
N MET A 103 1.47 -4.04 -6.50
CA MET A 103 0.66 -2.85 -6.23
C MET A 103 -0.49 -3.11 -5.25
N GLY A 104 -0.67 -4.36 -4.80
CA GLY A 104 -1.78 -4.78 -3.95
C GLY A 104 -3.09 -4.94 -4.71
N GLU A 105 -4.13 -5.32 -3.98
CA GLU A 105 -5.50 -5.37 -4.51
C GLU A 105 -6.05 -3.94 -4.64
N GLY A 106 -5.82 -3.31 -5.71
CA GLY A 106 -6.40 -1.98 -5.95
C GLY A 106 -5.71 -1.26 -7.07
N ASP A 107 -6.45 -0.96 -8.00
CA ASP A 107 -6.45 -0.01 -9.13
C ASP A 107 -5.26 0.98 -9.24
N PHE A 108 -4.04 0.57 -8.87
CA PHE A 108 -2.87 1.40 -9.12
C PHE A 108 -2.47 1.26 -10.59
N PHE A 109 -2.88 2.21 -11.41
CA PHE A 109 -2.67 2.23 -12.86
C PHE A 109 -3.15 0.94 -13.57
N GLY A 110 -4.09 0.18 -12.95
CA GLY A 110 -4.66 -1.05 -13.53
C GLY A 110 -3.68 -2.21 -13.68
N ARG A 111 -2.62 -2.25 -12.88
CA ARG A 111 -1.57 -3.29 -12.96
C ARG A 111 -1.27 -3.89 -11.58
N ASP A 112 -1.15 -5.21 -11.54
CA ASP A 112 -0.82 -5.95 -10.31
C ASP A 112 0.64 -5.80 -9.90
N LYS A 113 1.55 -5.69 -10.88
CA LYS A 113 2.99 -5.52 -10.66
C LYS A 113 3.56 -4.48 -11.61
N MET A 114 4.50 -3.69 -11.11
CA MET A 114 5.22 -2.68 -11.90
C MET A 114 6.67 -2.57 -11.44
N ALA A 115 7.57 -2.21 -12.37
CA ALA A 115 8.94 -1.84 -12.01
C ALA A 115 8.94 -0.51 -11.24
N LEU A 116 9.87 -0.36 -10.29
CA LEU A 116 9.98 0.88 -9.50
C LEU A 116 10.16 2.12 -10.38
N SER A 117 10.93 2.03 -11.45
CA SER A 117 11.10 3.11 -12.43
C SER A 117 9.76 3.58 -13.01
N ASP A 118 8.91 2.64 -13.41
CA ASP A 118 7.60 2.95 -13.98
C ASP A 118 6.66 3.56 -12.93
N ILE A 119 6.71 3.02 -11.71
CA ILE A 119 5.94 3.56 -10.57
C ILE A 119 6.32 5.02 -10.35
N VAL A 120 7.62 5.32 -10.23
CA VAL A 120 8.11 6.69 -9.99
C VAL A 120 7.74 7.63 -11.14
N ASN A 121 7.89 7.19 -12.39
CA ASN A 121 7.55 7.98 -13.56
C ASN A 121 6.04 8.29 -13.60
N ASN A 122 5.20 7.29 -13.39
CA ASN A 122 3.75 7.47 -13.38
C ASN A 122 3.30 8.40 -12.24
N LEU A 123 3.90 8.24 -11.04
CA LEU A 123 3.62 9.11 -9.91
C LEU A 123 4.03 10.57 -10.18
N LYS A 124 5.22 10.78 -10.71
CA LYS A 124 5.69 12.13 -11.09
C LYS A 124 4.78 12.76 -12.15
N GLN A 125 4.43 12.01 -13.18
CA GLN A 125 3.54 12.49 -14.23
C GLN A 125 2.16 12.86 -13.68
N THR A 126 1.60 11.99 -12.80
CA THR A 126 0.26 12.16 -12.25
C THR A 126 0.17 13.30 -11.25
N TYR A 127 1.12 13.39 -10.32
CA TYR A 127 1.00 14.28 -9.15
C TYR A 127 1.91 15.51 -9.19
N CYS A 128 2.98 15.51 -10.00
CA CYS A 128 3.93 16.61 -10.07
C CYS A 128 3.94 17.31 -11.43
N GLY A 129 2.94 17.07 -12.27
CA GLY A 129 2.77 17.72 -13.59
C GLY A 129 2.25 19.15 -13.48
N HIS A 130 1.60 19.63 -14.56
CA HIS A 130 1.01 20.97 -14.63
C HIS A 130 -0.39 21.04 -14.04
N LEU A 131 -0.92 19.93 -13.55
CA LEU A 131 -2.21 19.81 -12.91
C LEU A 131 -2.02 19.06 -11.60
N ALA A 132 -2.56 19.61 -10.52
CA ALA A 132 -2.51 18.99 -9.20
C ALA A 132 -3.92 18.66 -8.72
N LEU A 133 -4.04 17.54 -7.99
CA LEU A 133 -5.26 17.10 -7.37
C LEU A 133 -5.12 17.12 -5.84
N GLU A 134 -5.94 17.94 -5.19
CA GLU A 134 -6.08 17.97 -3.74
C GLU A 134 -7.43 17.37 -3.36
N TYR A 135 -7.45 16.14 -2.86
CA TYR A 135 -8.66 15.36 -2.61
C TYR A 135 -8.68 14.63 -1.26
N ILE A 136 -7.56 14.69 -0.52
CA ILE A 136 -7.39 13.91 0.72
C ILE A 136 -8.40 14.33 1.80
N TYR A 137 -8.83 15.61 1.79
CA TYR A 137 -9.80 16.15 2.73
C TYR A 137 -11.25 15.70 2.48
N ILE A 138 -11.54 15.03 1.36
CA ILE A 138 -12.88 14.49 1.08
C ILE A 138 -13.19 13.38 2.07
N PRO A 139 -14.23 13.50 2.93
CA PRO A 139 -14.53 12.52 3.97
C PRO A 139 -15.08 11.21 3.39
N ASN A 140 -15.82 11.27 2.28
CA ASN A 140 -16.38 10.10 1.63
C ASN A 140 -15.26 9.27 0.97
N THR A 141 -15.07 8.04 1.47
CA THR A 141 -14.02 7.16 1.00
C THR A 141 -14.22 6.68 -0.44
N GLU A 142 -15.47 6.48 -0.87
CA GLU A 142 -15.78 6.01 -2.23
C GLU A 142 -15.51 7.10 -3.26
N GLU A 143 -15.95 8.34 -2.99
CA GLU A 143 -15.68 9.51 -3.84
C GLU A 143 -14.18 9.76 -3.96
N ARG A 144 -13.47 9.72 -2.83
CA ARG A 144 -12.02 9.90 -2.79
C ARG A 144 -11.30 8.80 -3.59
N ARG A 145 -11.75 7.55 -3.50
CA ARG A 145 -11.20 6.42 -4.25
C ARG A 145 -11.48 6.58 -5.75
N TRP A 146 -12.69 6.95 -6.11
CA TRP A 146 -13.08 7.18 -7.50
C TRP A 146 -12.24 8.28 -8.14
N LEU A 147 -12.12 9.44 -7.50
CA LEU A 147 -11.29 10.56 -7.98
C LEU A 147 -9.84 10.14 -8.18
N ARG A 148 -9.26 9.47 -7.20
CA ARG A 148 -7.89 8.98 -7.28
C ARG A 148 -7.71 8.03 -8.46
N ASN A 149 -8.56 7.03 -8.58
CA ASN A 149 -8.46 6.02 -9.63
C ASN A 149 -8.63 6.64 -11.01
N TYR A 150 -9.58 7.55 -11.18
CA TYR A 150 -9.75 8.29 -12.41
C TYR A 150 -8.49 9.09 -12.75
N PHE A 151 -7.96 9.85 -11.81
CA PHE A 151 -6.81 10.72 -12.01
C PHE A 151 -5.53 9.92 -12.35
N GLU A 152 -5.32 8.81 -11.64
CA GLU A 152 -4.22 7.89 -11.91
C GLU A 152 -4.39 7.19 -13.27
N SER A 153 -5.61 6.82 -13.68
CA SER A 153 -5.84 6.15 -14.96
C SER A 153 -5.52 7.00 -16.18
N VAL A 154 -5.70 8.33 -16.07
CA VAL A 154 -5.40 9.28 -17.15
C VAL A 154 -4.04 9.95 -17.02
N LEU A 155 -3.25 9.61 -15.99
CA LEU A 155 -1.92 10.19 -15.70
C LEU A 155 -1.94 11.73 -15.73
N SER A 156 -3.00 12.36 -15.21
CA SER A 156 -3.26 13.82 -15.28
C SER A 156 -3.28 14.42 -16.69
N THR A 157 -3.37 13.59 -17.71
CA THR A 157 -3.40 14.04 -19.12
C THR A 157 -4.61 13.48 -19.86
N PRO A 158 -5.86 13.89 -19.47
CA PRO A 158 -7.05 13.40 -20.12
C PRO A 158 -7.04 13.81 -21.60
N GLN A 159 -7.35 12.86 -22.46
CA GLN A 159 -7.39 13.08 -23.91
C GLN A 159 -8.77 13.60 -24.28
N TYR A 160 -8.86 14.88 -24.59
CA TYR A 160 -10.09 15.51 -25.10
C TYR A 160 -10.02 15.69 -26.61
N SER A 161 -11.14 15.39 -27.32
CA SER A 161 -11.30 15.73 -28.73
C SER A 161 -11.34 17.24 -28.90
N ALA A 162 -11.10 17.72 -30.15
CA ALA A 162 -11.17 19.14 -30.45
C ALA A 162 -12.57 19.73 -30.15
N GLU A 163 -13.64 18.96 -30.35
CA GLU A 163 -15.00 19.34 -30.04
C GLU A 163 -15.23 19.46 -28.53
N GLN A 164 -14.78 18.49 -27.74
CA GLN A 164 -14.83 18.53 -26.28
C GLN A 164 -14.07 19.73 -25.71
N LYS A 165 -12.86 20.01 -26.22
CA LYS A 165 -12.09 21.22 -25.85
C LYS A 165 -12.85 22.51 -26.15
N ARG A 166 -13.47 22.64 -27.34
CA ARG A 166 -14.29 23.80 -27.67
C ARG A 166 -15.51 23.94 -26.77
N ARG A 167 -16.14 22.82 -26.38
CA ARG A 167 -17.29 22.83 -25.45
C ARG A 167 -16.91 23.28 -24.03
N ILE A 168 -15.72 22.91 -23.56
CA ILE A 168 -15.22 23.34 -22.26
C ILE A 168 -14.90 24.84 -22.24
N LEU A 169 -14.47 25.41 -23.37
CA LEU A 169 -14.10 26.81 -23.48
C LEU A 169 -15.29 27.78 -23.73
N LYS A 170 -16.50 27.26 -23.97
CA LYS A 170 -17.73 28.03 -24.08
C LYS A 170 -18.43 28.23 -22.76
#